data_5675d41cb02f5dcea63b7b8d7bcd2bb8
#
_entry.id   5675d41cb02f5dcea63b7b8d7bcd2bb8
#
_cell.length_a   1.000
_cell.length_b   1.000
_cell.length_c   1.000
_cell.angle_alpha   90.00
_cell.angle_beta   90.00
_cell.angle_gamma   90.00
#
_symmetry.space_group_name_H-M   'P 1'
#
loop_
_entity.id
_entity.type
_entity.pdbx_description
1 polymer ?
#
loop_
_entity_poly.entity_id
_entity_poly.type
_entity_poly.pdbx_seq_one_letter_code
_entity_poly.pdbx_strand_id
1 'polypeptide(L)'
;MPGAPPEHERPYWPEVLLVRCPYCGERRTEVLKTVYRGRSSYRHRRCVYCGARFSTQERPVRWTRVERKWPGPGPSRNGWKKHRTSALREKCEVESCGADFKQDGIRRHVDHIVPARLIRRLRAGNPDRRENLQCICGTCHGYKLQADHKLCLGDKLGYLEILRTHNFDLGRVERALTLYGL
;
A
#
# COMPACT_ATOMS: atom_id res chain seq x y z
N MET A 1 -9.79 31.61 -21.35
CA MET A 1 -9.00 30.37 -21.27
C MET A 1 -7.75 30.73 -20.47
N PRO A 2 -7.49 30.18 -19.26
CA PRO A 2 -6.21 30.38 -18.59
C PRO A 2 -5.10 29.74 -19.44
N GLY A 3 -4.05 30.51 -19.75
CA GLY A 3 -2.89 30.06 -20.50
C GLY A 3 -2.18 28.90 -19.78
N ALA A 4 -1.57 28.00 -20.56
CA ALA A 4 -0.75 26.93 -20.01
C ALA A 4 0.40 27.54 -19.16
N PRO A 5 0.72 26.97 -18.00
CA PRO A 5 1.82 27.46 -17.18
C PRO A 5 3.14 27.40 -17.96
N PRO A 6 4.07 28.34 -17.71
CA PRO A 6 5.36 28.37 -18.39
C PRO A 6 6.12 27.06 -18.17
N GLU A 7 6.94 26.69 -19.13
CA GLU A 7 7.57 25.37 -19.25
C GLU A 7 8.44 24.98 -18.04
N HIS A 8 9.01 25.97 -17.32
CA HIS A 8 9.81 25.80 -16.11
C HIS A 8 8.99 25.53 -14.84
N GLU A 9 7.68 25.81 -14.85
CA GLU A 9 6.77 25.53 -13.73
C GLU A 9 6.06 24.19 -13.84
N ARG A 10 6.20 23.52 -14.99
CA ARG A 10 5.69 22.14 -15.09
C ARG A 10 6.47 21.28 -14.12
N PRO A 11 5.80 20.59 -13.19
CA PRO A 11 6.49 19.61 -12.38
C PRO A 11 7.21 18.68 -13.35
N TYR A 12 8.54 18.60 -13.25
CA TYR A 12 9.34 17.64 -13.98
C TYR A 12 8.94 16.25 -13.45
N TRP A 13 7.83 15.76 -13.97
CA TRP A 13 7.63 14.33 -14.03
C TRP A 13 8.66 13.89 -15.07
N PRO A 14 9.75 13.17 -14.68
CA PRO A 14 10.48 12.48 -15.71
C PRO A 14 9.40 11.77 -16.49
N GLU A 15 9.27 12.06 -17.79
CA GLU A 15 8.43 11.25 -18.65
C GLU A 15 8.73 9.85 -18.19
N VAL A 16 7.77 9.26 -17.48
CA VAL A 16 7.89 7.85 -17.14
C VAL A 16 7.97 7.26 -18.52
N LEU A 17 9.21 6.95 -18.94
CA LEU A 17 9.49 6.39 -20.23
C LEU A 17 8.66 5.12 -20.24
N LEU A 18 7.42 5.29 -20.68
CA LEU A 18 6.45 4.21 -20.77
C LEU A 18 7.09 3.24 -21.73
N VAL A 19 7.71 2.23 -21.15
CA VAL A 19 8.47 1.25 -21.89
C VAL A 19 7.54 0.62 -22.89
N ARG A 20 7.71 0.98 -24.16
CA ARG A 20 6.95 0.41 -25.26
C ARG A 20 7.52 -0.95 -25.61
N CYS A 21 6.64 -1.87 -25.97
CA CYS A 21 7.05 -3.14 -26.54
C CYS A 21 7.83 -2.89 -27.85
N PRO A 22 9.06 -3.39 -27.99
CA PRO A 22 9.87 -3.19 -29.19
C PRO A 22 9.30 -3.91 -30.41
N TYR A 23 8.35 -4.83 -30.24
CA TYR A 23 7.79 -5.63 -31.33
C TYR A 23 6.46 -5.08 -31.86
N CYS A 24 5.59 -4.53 -30.98
CA CYS A 24 4.27 -4.04 -31.42
C CYS A 24 3.98 -2.59 -31.00
N GLY A 25 4.91 -1.90 -30.32
CA GLY A 25 4.75 -0.51 -29.91
C GLY A 25 3.81 -0.29 -28.72
N GLU A 26 3.12 -1.34 -28.24
CA GLU A 26 2.15 -1.23 -27.14
C GLU A 26 2.83 -0.82 -25.82
N ARG A 27 2.15 0.02 -25.04
CA ARG A 27 2.67 0.55 -23.77
C ARG A 27 2.43 -0.37 -22.57
N ARG A 28 1.48 -1.29 -22.65
CA ARG A 28 1.13 -2.21 -21.58
C ARG A 28 2.14 -3.35 -21.49
N THR A 29 3.03 -3.25 -20.52
CA THR A 29 4.05 -4.28 -20.25
C THR A 29 4.06 -4.65 -18.78
N GLU A 30 4.23 -5.94 -18.47
CA GLU A 30 4.38 -6.48 -17.13
C GLU A 30 5.85 -6.75 -16.83
N VAL A 31 6.30 -6.43 -15.61
CA VAL A 31 7.63 -6.80 -15.13
C VAL A 31 7.56 -8.21 -14.56
N LEU A 32 8.22 -9.16 -15.21
CA LEU A 32 8.28 -10.55 -14.75
C LEU A 32 9.35 -10.75 -13.68
N LYS A 33 10.50 -10.05 -13.82
CA LYS A 33 11.64 -10.17 -12.92
C LYS A 33 12.49 -8.90 -12.97
N THR A 34 13.06 -8.52 -11.83
CA THR A 34 14.08 -7.47 -11.75
C THR A 34 15.38 -8.09 -11.25
N VAL A 35 16.48 -7.80 -11.95
CA VAL A 35 17.83 -8.23 -11.59
C VAL A 35 18.71 -7.00 -11.42
N TYR A 36 19.41 -6.90 -10.30
CA TYR A 36 20.34 -5.82 -10.03
C TYR A 36 21.76 -6.26 -10.37
N ARG A 37 22.48 -5.45 -11.16
CA ARG A 37 23.90 -5.67 -11.48
C ARG A 37 24.64 -4.36 -11.31
N GLY A 38 25.42 -4.25 -10.24
CA GLY A 38 26.09 -3.01 -9.87
C GLY A 38 25.11 -1.85 -9.68
N ARG A 39 25.28 -0.77 -10.46
CA ARG A 39 24.44 0.43 -10.40
C ARG A 39 23.27 0.41 -11.39
N SER A 40 23.00 -0.71 -12.04
CA SER A 40 21.92 -0.83 -13.04
C SER A 40 20.91 -1.89 -12.61
N SER A 41 19.64 -1.65 -12.90
CA SER A 41 18.60 -2.66 -12.81
C SER A 41 18.18 -3.12 -14.20
N TYR A 42 18.02 -4.42 -14.34
CA TYR A 42 17.52 -5.05 -15.55
C TYR A 42 16.13 -5.59 -15.25
N ARG A 43 15.13 -5.17 -16.02
CA ARG A 43 13.78 -5.69 -15.89
C ARG A 43 13.43 -6.56 -17.08
N HIS A 44 13.13 -7.82 -16.82
CA HIS A 44 12.54 -8.71 -17.79
C HIS A 44 11.04 -8.42 -17.87
N ARG A 45 10.56 -8.13 -19.05
CA ARG A 45 9.18 -7.69 -19.29
C ARG A 45 8.47 -8.61 -20.27
N ARG A 46 7.15 -8.66 -20.17
CA ARG A 46 6.26 -9.27 -21.15
C ARG A 46 5.26 -8.23 -21.63
N CYS A 47 5.08 -8.12 -22.93
CA CYS A 47 4.01 -7.33 -23.51
C CYS A 47 2.66 -8.02 -23.25
N VAL A 48 1.69 -7.29 -22.71
CA VAL A 48 0.35 -7.83 -22.44
C VAL A 48 -0.40 -8.10 -23.75
N TYR A 49 -0.12 -7.33 -24.81
CA TYR A 49 -0.80 -7.43 -26.09
C TYR A 49 -0.25 -8.56 -26.99
N CYS A 50 1.05 -8.55 -27.31
CA CYS A 50 1.64 -9.54 -28.24
C CYS A 50 2.37 -10.68 -27.55
N GLY A 51 2.45 -10.71 -26.22
CA GLY A 51 3.13 -11.75 -25.44
C GLY A 51 4.66 -11.74 -25.51
N ALA A 52 5.26 -10.88 -26.34
CA ALA A 52 6.70 -10.82 -26.53
C ALA A 52 7.43 -10.52 -25.22
N ARG A 53 8.54 -11.22 -24.99
CA ARG A 53 9.42 -11.01 -23.83
C ARG A 53 10.64 -10.22 -24.25
N PHE A 54 11.00 -9.23 -23.45
CA PHE A 54 12.18 -8.38 -23.69
C PHE A 54 12.77 -7.87 -22.37
N SER A 55 13.97 -7.34 -22.41
CA SER A 55 14.63 -6.78 -21.23
C SER A 55 14.88 -5.30 -21.42
N THR A 56 14.71 -4.55 -20.34
CA THR A 56 15.09 -3.13 -20.27
C THR A 56 16.18 -2.96 -19.23
N GLN A 57 17.15 -2.12 -19.55
CA GLN A 57 18.15 -1.68 -18.58
C GLN A 57 17.76 -0.27 -18.10
N GLU A 58 17.61 -0.13 -16.81
CA GLU A 58 17.36 1.14 -16.16
C GLU A 58 18.63 1.55 -15.41
N ARG A 59 19.18 2.69 -15.76
CA ARG A 59 20.26 3.29 -14.98
C ARG A 59 19.61 4.25 -13.98
N PRO A 60 20.05 4.26 -12.71
CA PRO A 60 19.59 5.29 -11.80
C PRO A 60 20.00 6.63 -12.40
N VAL A 61 19.02 7.45 -12.73
CA VAL A 61 19.29 8.88 -12.99
C VAL A 61 19.96 9.38 -11.72
N ARG A 62 21.13 10.03 -11.83
CA ARG A 62 21.71 10.73 -10.69
C ARG A 62 20.66 11.74 -10.26
N TRP A 63 19.95 11.43 -9.19
CA TRP A 63 19.17 12.43 -8.50
C TRP A 63 20.18 13.51 -8.09
N THR A 64 20.25 14.59 -8.82
CA THR A 64 20.76 15.82 -8.25
C THR A 64 19.91 15.98 -7.01
N ARG A 65 20.55 15.92 -5.87
CA ARG A 65 19.92 15.99 -4.55
C ARG A 65 19.07 17.25 -4.52
N VAL A 66 17.84 17.14 -5.02
CA VAL A 66 16.83 18.12 -4.65
C VAL A 66 16.73 17.92 -3.16
N GLU A 67 17.27 18.87 -2.40
CA GLU A 67 17.08 18.92 -0.97
C GLU A 67 15.57 19.05 -0.76
N ARG A 68 14.88 17.93 -0.82
CA ARG A 68 13.60 17.87 -0.18
C ARG A 68 13.93 18.14 1.27
N LYS A 69 13.64 19.37 1.71
CA LYS A 69 13.44 19.61 3.13
C LYS A 69 12.44 18.57 3.56
N TRP A 70 12.96 17.46 4.05
CA TRP A 70 12.16 16.39 4.62
C TRP A 70 11.27 17.07 5.66
N PRO A 71 9.94 17.00 5.57
CA PRO A 71 9.07 17.63 6.56
C PRO A 71 9.26 16.90 7.88
N GLY A 72 10.31 17.23 8.60
CA GLY A 72 10.64 16.69 9.91
C GLY A 72 10.61 15.16 10.03
N PRO A 73 11.15 14.59 11.07
CA PRO A 73 11.00 13.17 11.34
C PRO A 73 9.50 12.89 11.47
N GLY A 74 8.96 12.14 10.51
CA GLY A 74 7.65 11.53 10.70
C GLY A 74 7.61 10.84 12.06
N PRO A 75 6.43 10.58 12.63
CA PRO A 75 6.28 10.04 13.97
C PRO A 75 7.31 8.95 14.21
N SER A 76 8.12 9.13 15.25
CA SER A 76 9.35 8.36 15.46
C SER A 76 9.05 6.86 15.28
N ARG A 77 9.95 6.12 14.62
CA ARG A 77 9.87 4.64 14.54
C ARG A 77 9.62 4.00 15.92
N ASN A 78 9.97 4.68 16.98
CA ASN A 78 9.76 4.27 18.38
C ASN A 78 8.29 4.38 18.80
N GLY A 79 7.55 5.40 18.37
CA GLY A 79 6.11 5.52 18.60
C GLY A 79 5.33 4.38 17.94
N TRP A 80 5.60 4.09 16.66
CA TRP A 80 5.04 2.96 15.95
C TRP A 80 5.30 1.61 16.63
N LYS A 81 6.55 1.37 17.08
CA LYS A 81 6.89 0.15 17.81
C LYS A 81 6.07 -0.01 19.09
N LYS A 82 5.92 1.06 19.90
CA LYS A 82 5.16 1.03 21.16
C LYS A 82 3.68 0.70 20.93
N HIS A 83 3.03 1.36 19.99
CA HIS A 83 1.62 1.10 19.66
C HIS A 83 1.43 -0.32 19.10
N ARG A 84 2.32 -0.76 18.22
CA ARG A 84 2.30 -2.11 17.67
C ARG A 84 2.42 -3.18 18.76
N THR A 85 3.29 -2.99 19.74
CA THR A 85 3.45 -3.95 20.85
C THR A 85 2.19 -4.06 21.70
N SER A 86 1.49 -2.94 21.96
CA SER A 86 0.24 -2.93 22.71
C SER A 86 -0.93 -3.59 22.00
N ALA A 87 -0.86 -3.70 20.67
CA ALA A 87 -1.89 -4.34 19.83
C ALA A 87 -1.63 -5.84 19.60
N LEU A 88 -0.51 -6.40 20.10
CA LEU A 88 -0.22 -7.82 19.94
C LEU A 88 -1.23 -8.69 20.70
N ARG A 89 -1.71 -9.73 20.04
CA ARG A 89 -2.60 -10.75 20.61
C ARG A 89 -2.00 -12.13 20.37
N GLU A 90 -2.44 -13.11 21.12
CA GLU A 90 -2.02 -14.50 20.95
C GLU A 90 -2.79 -15.19 19.83
N LYS A 91 -4.01 -14.75 19.57
CA LYS A 91 -4.89 -15.28 18.53
C LYS A 91 -5.27 -14.21 17.51
N CYS A 92 -5.65 -14.67 16.32
CA CYS A 92 -6.23 -13.80 15.28
C CYS A 92 -7.53 -13.18 15.79
N GLU A 93 -7.67 -11.85 15.64
CA GLU A 93 -8.86 -11.11 16.11
C GLU A 93 -10.06 -11.21 15.16
N VAL A 94 -9.97 -11.99 14.09
CA VAL A 94 -11.12 -12.34 13.24
C VAL A 94 -11.86 -13.51 13.88
N GLU A 95 -13.13 -13.33 14.21
CA GLU A 95 -13.90 -14.22 15.09
C GLU A 95 -13.90 -15.69 14.65
N SER A 96 -14.07 -15.96 13.38
CA SER A 96 -14.13 -17.33 12.84
C SER A 96 -12.76 -17.94 12.48
N CYS A 97 -11.66 -17.18 12.60
CA CYS A 97 -10.36 -17.65 12.13
C CYS A 97 -9.72 -18.70 13.04
N GLY A 98 -9.82 -18.51 14.35
CA GLY A 98 -9.29 -19.44 15.37
C GLY A 98 -7.75 -19.59 15.40
N ALA A 99 -7.00 -18.98 14.47
CA ALA A 99 -5.55 -19.12 14.37
C ALA A 99 -4.85 -18.65 15.65
N ASP A 100 -4.08 -19.54 16.28
CA ASP A 100 -3.24 -19.28 17.45
C ASP A 100 -1.79 -19.07 16.99
N PHE A 101 -1.25 -17.88 17.20
CA PHE A 101 0.08 -17.53 16.68
C PHE A 101 1.23 -18.26 17.37
N LYS A 102 1.01 -18.76 18.59
CA LYS A 102 2.03 -19.53 19.32
C LYS A 102 1.99 -21.00 18.95
N GLN A 103 0.79 -21.57 18.89
CA GLN A 103 0.60 -23.00 18.66
C GLN A 103 0.80 -23.36 17.19
N ASP A 104 0.27 -22.55 16.29
CA ASP A 104 0.27 -22.85 14.86
C ASP A 104 1.54 -22.36 14.14
N GLY A 105 2.43 -21.63 14.82
CA GLY A 105 3.63 -21.02 14.21
C GLY A 105 3.32 -19.99 13.12
N ILE A 106 2.07 -19.54 13.03
CA ILE A 106 1.59 -18.63 12.00
C ILE A 106 2.09 -17.21 12.26
N ARG A 107 2.56 -16.56 11.19
CA ARG A 107 2.97 -15.16 11.29
C ARG A 107 1.79 -14.24 11.59
N ARG A 108 1.94 -13.45 12.67
CA ARG A 108 0.99 -12.41 13.02
C ARG A 108 1.29 -11.09 12.30
N HIS A 109 0.24 -10.37 11.95
CA HIS A 109 0.28 -9.03 11.39
C HIS A 109 -0.47 -8.08 12.30
N VAL A 110 0.17 -6.97 12.69
CA VAL A 110 -0.54 -5.84 13.28
C VAL A 110 -0.87 -4.88 12.15
N ASP A 111 -2.14 -4.70 11.91
CA ASP A 111 -2.66 -3.94 10.78
C ASP A 111 -3.65 -2.87 11.25
N HIS A 112 -3.91 -1.88 10.40
CA HIS A 112 -4.87 -0.82 10.66
C HIS A 112 -6.28 -1.26 10.21
N ILE A 113 -7.29 -1.04 11.05
CA ILE A 113 -8.69 -1.27 10.69
C ILE A 113 -9.07 -0.34 9.53
N VAL A 114 -8.88 0.97 9.70
CA VAL A 114 -8.96 1.95 8.61
C VAL A 114 -7.56 2.20 8.05
N PRO A 115 -7.33 2.05 6.74
CA PRO A 115 -6.00 2.15 6.15
C PRO A 115 -5.27 3.45 6.49
N ALA A 116 -4.05 3.36 7.02
CA ALA A 116 -3.24 4.53 7.39
C ALA A 116 -3.04 5.52 6.23
N ARG A 117 -2.93 5.01 4.99
CA ARG A 117 -2.81 5.84 3.78
C ARG A 117 -4.04 6.71 3.54
N LEU A 118 -5.25 6.18 3.84
CA LEU A 118 -6.50 6.92 3.70
C LEU A 118 -6.59 8.02 4.76
N ILE A 119 -6.33 7.70 6.03
CA ILE A 119 -6.33 8.65 7.15
C ILE A 119 -5.37 9.81 6.88
N ARG A 120 -4.16 9.51 6.41
CA ARG A 120 -3.16 10.53 6.05
C ARG A 120 -3.61 11.38 4.87
N ARG A 121 -4.23 10.79 3.84
CA ARG A 121 -4.76 11.51 2.68
C ARG A 121 -5.87 12.49 3.09
N LEU A 122 -6.75 12.08 3.98
CA LEU A 122 -7.87 12.87 4.49
C LEU A 122 -7.46 13.83 5.62
N ARG A 123 -6.22 13.73 6.12
CA ARG A 123 -5.73 14.46 7.31
C ARG A 123 -6.62 14.25 8.55
N ALA A 124 -7.21 13.06 8.67
CA ALA A 124 -8.19 12.73 9.69
C ALA A 124 -7.57 12.38 11.06
N GLY A 125 -6.28 12.57 11.25
CA GLY A 125 -5.59 12.39 12.53
C GLY A 125 -4.48 11.35 12.51
N ASN A 126 -4.18 10.78 13.69
CA ASN A 126 -3.14 9.76 13.85
C ASN A 126 -3.69 8.37 13.49
N PRO A 127 -3.16 7.68 12.47
CA PRO A 127 -3.61 6.34 12.10
C PRO A 127 -3.22 5.27 13.14
N ASP A 128 -2.18 5.52 13.93
CA ASP A 128 -1.60 4.53 14.85
C ASP A 128 -2.30 4.52 16.23
N ARG A 129 -3.55 5.00 16.31
CA ARG A 129 -4.36 4.87 17.53
C ARG A 129 -4.67 3.40 17.79
N ARG A 130 -4.70 3.01 19.06
CA ARG A 130 -4.97 1.62 19.48
C ARG A 130 -6.30 1.09 18.94
N GLU A 131 -7.31 1.96 18.90
CA GLU A 131 -8.66 1.65 18.41
C GLU A 131 -8.68 1.31 16.91
N ASN A 132 -7.66 1.76 16.17
CA ASN A 132 -7.48 1.49 14.75
C ASN A 132 -6.50 0.35 14.46
N LEU A 133 -5.99 -0.34 15.47
CA LEU A 133 -5.05 -1.44 15.28
C LEU A 133 -5.70 -2.77 15.58
N GLN A 134 -5.42 -3.78 14.78
CA GLN A 134 -5.86 -5.16 14.93
C GLN A 134 -4.70 -6.13 14.71
N CYS A 135 -4.78 -7.31 15.35
CA CYS A 135 -3.80 -8.37 15.21
C CYS A 135 -4.44 -9.55 14.46
N ILE A 136 -3.98 -9.82 13.24
CA ILE A 136 -4.58 -10.81 12.34
C ILE A 136 -3.52 -11.73 11.72
N CYS A 137 -3.94 -12.91 11.27
CA CYS A 137 -3.06 -13.85 10.56
C CYS A 137 -2.86 -13.42 9.09
N GLY A 138 -1.94 -14.06 8.38
CA GLY A 138 -1.62 -13.73 6.99
C GLY A 138 -2.80 -13.90 6.04
N THR A 139 -3.64 -14.91 6.24
CA THR A 139 -4.85 -15.15 5.43
C THR A 139 -5.87 -14.03 5.61
N CYS A 140 -6.22 -13.71 6.87
CA CYS A 140 -7.14 -12.60 7.17
C CYS A 140 -6.58 -11.25 6.72
N HIS A 141 -5.27 -11.04 6.81
CA HIS A 141 -4.62 -9.86 6.27
C HIS A 141 -4.77 -9.76 4.74
N GLY A 142 -4.75 -10.88 4.01
CA GLY A 142 -5.02 -10.90 2.57
C GLY A 142 -6.43 -10.40 2.23
N TYR A 143 -7.46 -10.87 2.92
CA TYR A 143 -8.84 -10.37 2.75
C TYR A 143 -8.97 -8.90 3.14
N LYS A 144 -8.32 -8.51 4.23
CA LYS A 144 -8.28 -7.12 4.67
C LYS A 144 -7.68 -6.18 3.63
N LEU A 145 -6.61 -6.59 2.94
CA LEU A 145 -6.03 -5.78 1.86
C LEU A 145 -6.98 -5.55 0.69
N GLN A 146 -7.81 -6.55 0.35
CA GLN A 146 -8.84 -6.39 -0.68
C GLN A 146 -9.91 -5.38 -0.25
N ALA A 147 -10.38 -5.49 1.00
CA ALA A 147 -11.31 -4.53 1.57
C ALA A 147 -10.73 -3.11 1.58
N ASP A 148 -9.48 -2.95 2.04
CA ASP A 148 -8.78 -1.67 2.09
C ASP A 148 -8.69 -0.97 0.73
N HIS A 149 -8.52 -1.75 -0.33
CA HIS A 149 -8.52 -1.22 -1.69
C HIS A 149 -9.87 -0.58 -2.02
N LYS A 150 -11.00 -1.25 -1.70
CA LYS A 150 -12.35 -0.72 -1.88
C LYS A 150 -12.54 0.61 -1.13
N LEU A 151 -12.21 0.64 0.16
CA LEU A 151 -12.36 1.85 0.97
C LEU A 151 -11.51 3.01 0.43
N CYS A 152 -10.30 2.73 -0.02
CA CYS A 152 -9.42 3.77 -0.61
C CYS A 152 -9.93 4.34 -1.94
N LEU A 153 -10.78 3.59 -2.65
CA LEU A 153 -11.50 4.04 -3.85
C LEU A 153 -12.82 4.78 -3.52
N GLY A 154 -13.21 4.87 -2.24
CA GLY A 154 -14.46 5.47 -1.80
C GLY A 154 -15.64 4.48 -1.73
N ASP A 155 -15.41 3.21 -2.05
CA ASP A 155 -16.41 2.16 -1.98
C ASP A 155 -16.51 1.59 -0.55
N LYS A 156 -17.20 2.33 0.34
CA LYS A 156 -17.42 1.92 1.74
C LYS A 156 -18.30 0.68 1.86
N LEU A 157 -19.28 0.53 0.98
CA LEU A 157 -20.18 -0.64 1.01
C LEU A 157 -19.42 -1.91 0.65
N GLY A 158 -18.66 -1.90 -0.43
CA GLY A 158 -17.81 -3.01 -0.82
C GLY A 158 -16.73 -3.35 0.21
N TYR A 159 -16.21 -2.35 0.93
CA TYR A 159 -15.31 -2.57 2.07
C TYR A 159 -16.00 -3.36 3.18
N LEU A 160 -17.17 -2.93 3.61
CA LEU A 160 -17.92 -3.58 4.69
C LEU A 160 -18.41 -4.98 4.28
N GLU A 161 -18.79 -5.17 3.02
CA GLU A 161 -19.23 -6.46 2.49
C GLU A 161 -18.12 -7.51 2.55
N ILE A 162 -16.91 -7.17 2.09
CA ILE A 162 -15.75 -8.07 2.17
C ILE A 162 -15.45 -8.43 3.64
N LEU A 163 -15.45 -7.45 4.55
CA LEU A 163 -15.17 -7.71 5.95
C LEU A 163 -16.25 -8.58 6.61
N ARG A 164 -17.53 -8.37 6.26
CA ARG A 164 -18.66 -9.20 6.72
C ARG A 164 -18.51 -10.64 6.24
N THR A 165 -18.23 -10.85 4.95
CA THR A 165 -18.06 -12.17 4.35
C THR A 165 -16.96 -12.99 5.03
N HIS A 166 -15.94 -12.32 5.54
CA HIS A 166 -14.81 -12.95 6.23
C HIS A 166 -14.86 -12.83 7.76
N ASN A 167 -16.04 -12.52 8.32
CA ASN A 167 -16.32 -12.50 9.76
C ASN A 167 -15.40 -11.58 10.58
N PHE A 168 -15.06 -10.40 10.04
CA PHE A 168 -14.43 -9.35 10.84
C PHE A 168 -15.45 -8.70 11.79
N ASP A 169 -14.99 -8.27 12.98
CA ASP A 169 -15.84 -7.51 13.93
C ASP A 169 -16.27 -6.17 13.31
N LEU A 170 -17.48 -6.15 12.73
CA LEU A 170 -18.03 -4.95 12.08
C LEU A 170 -18.27 -3.81 13.08
N GLY A 171 -18.65 -4.12 14.32
CA GLY A 171 -18.86 -3.10 15.33
C GLY A 171 -17.56 -2.33 15.64
N ARG A 172 -16.45 -3.05 15.68
CA ARG A 172 -15.12 -2.43 15.81
C ARG A 172 -14.72 -1.64 14.57
N VAL A 173 -15.04 -2.15 13.39
CA VAL A 173 -14.81 -1.48 12.11
C VAL A 173 -15.59 -0.16 12.04
N GLU A 174 -16.86 -0.16 12.39
CA GLU A 174 -17.71 1.04 12.40
C GLU A 174 -17.21 2.09 13.38
N ARG A 175 -16.82 1.68 14.60
CA ARG A 175 -16.19 2.60 15.56
C ARG A 175 -14.90 3.21 15.00
N ALA A 176 -14.08 2.43 14.32
CA ALA A 176 -12.85 2.93 13.71
C ALA A 176 -13.14 3.89 12.54
N LEU A 177 -14.14 3.61 11.71
CA LEU A 177 -14.58 4.52 10.64
C LEU A 177 -15.07 5.85 11.22
N THR A 178 -15.96 5.79 12.22
CA THR A 178 -16.49 6.98 12.91
C THR A 178 -15.38 7.83 13.53
N LEU A 179 -14.36 7.20 14.11
CA LEU A 179 -13.20 7.89 14.70
C LEU A 179 -12.48 8.82 13.70
N TYR A 180 -12.57 8.51 12.41
CA TYR A 180 -11.93 9.28 11.34
C TYR A 180 -12.93 10.02 10.42
N GLY A 181 -14.22 10.07 10.80
CA GLY A 181 -15.25 10.77 10.04
C GLY A 181 -15.60 10.12 8.70
N LEU A 182 -15.57 8.79 8.63
CA LEU A 182 -15.81 7.99 7.43
C LEU A 182 -17.14 7.21 7.50
#